data_3a0e55233c8cb492e107de273ed9716b
#
_entry.id   3a0e55233c8cb492e107de273ed9716b
#
_cell.length_a   1.000
_cell.length_b   1.000
_cell.length_c   1.000
_cell.angle_alpha   90.00
_cell.angle_beta   90.00
_cell.angle_gamma   90.00
#
_symmetry.space_group_name_H-M   'P 1'
#
loop_
_entity.id
_entity.type
_entity.pdbx_description
1 polymer ?
#
loop_
_entity_poly.entity_id
_entity_poly.type
_entity_poly.pdbx_seq_one_letter_code
_entity_poly.pdbx_strand_id
1 'polypeptide(L)'
;MKHLHTETYGERDDTPLEHAVDEHWDEGKDLLTHLPKKTGQTTTFFPELKDAIFCGHIVTDLDSIAGAIGAANLYGGVPARASEINTETEFALEHWGLTLPPPVEDLLKEAPDRSVCLVDFQQQSQLNKAIPMGNIVGVIDHHALQSNTIVTEKPIFVDIRPWGCMSSIIAHNYATMGVFLPKNIAGLLLSAILSDTLNLRSPTTTAWDERIVSMLVQYVGVKDVNELAAKQFRAKSHALSLMTPYALVNGDMKQFKFTNDAVGKTYTVAYSVVETTDAAASLARTAEILPEMRAVKANAPSDAPIDACFLAVVDIVNLDSTLLVCGRVE
;
A
#
# COMPACT_ATOMS: atom_id res chain seq x y z
N MET A 1 -26.72 11.96 -10.03
CA MET A 1 -27.29 11.41 -8.79
C MET A 1 -27.61 9.96 -9.04
N LYS A 2 -26.70 9.03 -8.69
CA LYS A 2 -26.99 7.60 -8.68
C LYS A 2 -27.33 7.23 -7.25
N HIS A 3 -28.46 6.55 -7.08
CA HIS A 3 -28.97 6.08 -5.80
C HIS A 3 -27.94 5.15 -5.14
N LEU A 4 -27.49 5.53 -3.95
CA LEU A 4 -26.91 4.61 -3.00
C LEU A 4 -28.01 3.63 -2.59
N HIS A 5 -27.89 2.37 -2.97
CA HIS A 5 -28.68 1.31 -2.38
C HIS A 5 -28.18 1.13 -0.94
N THR A 6 -28.94 1.61 0.01
CA THR A 6 -28.87 1.15 1.38
C THR A 6 -29.56 -0.20 1.46
N GLU A 7 -28.85 -1.28 1.22
CA GLU A 7 -29.32 -2.60 1.62
C GLU A 7 -29.31 -2.65 3.15
N THR A 8 -30.46 -2.85 3.73
CA THR A 8 -30.61 -3.15 5.16
C THR A 8 -30.12 -4.56 5.38
N TYR A 9 -28.91 -4.70 5.93
CA TYR A 9 -28.37 -5.98 6.36
C TYR A 9 -29.24 -6.52 7.50
N GLY A 10 -29.88 -7.67 7.28
CA GLY A 10 -30.64 -8.38 8.30
C GLY A 10 -29.68 -9.07 9.28
N GLU A 11 -29.93 -8.85 10.56
CA GLU A 11 -29.57 -9.58 11.78
C GLU A 11 -28.48 -10.70 11.69
N ARG A 12 -27.28 -10.37 11.21
CA ARG A 12 -26.04 -11.02 11.64
C ARG A 12 -25.15 -9.95 12.26
N ASP A 13 -24.58 -10.27 13.43
CA ASP A 13 -23.57 -9.43 14.10
C ASP A 13 -22.21 -9.44 13.37
N ASP A 14 -22.20 -9.85 12.10
CA ASP A 14 -20.99 -9.98 11.26
C ASP A 14 -20.50 -8.59 10.86
N THR A 15 -19.20 -8.38 10.98
CA THR A 15 -18.57 -7.16 10.48
C THR A 15 -18.57 -7.14 8.94
N PRO A 16 -18.44 -5.96 8.27
CA PRO A 16 -18.32 -5.88 6.82
C PRO A 16 -17.21 -6.77 6.24
N LEU A 17 -16.12 -6.95 6.97
CA LEU A 17 -15.01 -7.80 6.54
C LEU A 17 -15.38 -9.30 6.58
N GLU A 18 -16.04 -9.77 7.65
CA GLU A 18 -16.52 -11.17 7.73
C GLU A 18 -17.54 -11.45 6.66
N HIS A 19 -18.47 -10.52 6.45
CA HIS A 19 -19.48 -10.65 5.40
C HIS A 19 -18.84 -10.79 4.00
N ALA A 20 -17.86 -9.95 3.66
CA ALA A 20 -17.15 -10.02 2.37
C ALA A 20 -16.38 -11.36 2.22
N VAL A 21 -15.74 -11.83 3.28
CA VAL A 21 -15.05 -13.14 3.27
C VAL A 21 -16.03 -14.27 3.05
N ASP A 22 -17.19 -14.27 3.71
CA ASP A 22 -18.21 -15.30 3.58
C ASP A 22 -18.91 -15.26 2.23
N GLU A 23 -19.21 -14.08 1.69
CA GLU A 23 -19.83 -13.91 0.37
C GLU A 23 -18.96 -14.51 -0.74
N HIS A 24 -17.65 -14.35 -0.66
CA HIS A 24 -16.70 -14.88 -1.65
C HIS A 24 -16.05 -16.20 -1.23
N TRP A 25 -16.60 -16.91 -0.23
CA TRP A 25 -16.02 -18.14 0.31
C TRP A 25 -15.80 -19.22 -0.74
N ASP A 26 -16.79 -19.50 -1.56
CA ASP A 26 -16.71 -20.54 -2.59
C ASP A 26 -15.76 -20.12 -3.74
N GLU A 27 -15.74 -18.86 -4.11
CA GLU A 27 -14.81 -18.34 -5.12
C GLU A 27 -13.36 -18.40 -4.61
N GLY A 28 -13.13 -18.03 -3.35
CA GLY A 28 -11.83 -18.18 -2.69
C GLY A 28 -11.38 -19.65 -2.63
N LYS A 29 -12.30 -20.55 -2.34
CA LYS A 29 -12.04 -22.00 -2.35
C LYS A 29 -11.70 -22.53 -3.73
N ASP A 30 -12.35 -22.03 -4.78
CA ASP A 30 -12.02 -22.38 -6.16
C ASP A 30 -10.60 -21.95 -6.51
N LEU A 31 -10.21 -20.71 -6.19
CA LEU A 31 -8.84 -20.22 -6.37
C LEU A 31 -7.81 -21.08 -5.63
N LEU A 32 -8.12 -21.58 -4.43
CA LEU A 32 -7.25 -22.48 -3.69
C LEU A 32 -6.94 -23.79 -4.44
N THR A 33 -7.84 -24.25 -5.29
CA THR A 33 -7.61 -25.49 -6.07
C THR A 33 -6.45 -25.36 -7.04
N HIS A 34 -6.11 -24.13 -7.42
CA HIS A 34 -5.01 -23.84 -8.33
C HIS A 34 -3.64 -23.79 -7.62
N LEU A 35 -3.62 -23.65 -6.28
CA LEU A 35 -2.37 -23.64 -5.52
C LEU A 35 -1.84 -25.06 -5.31
N PRO A 36 -0.61 -25.38 -5.71
CA PRO A 36 -0.03 -26.68 -5.46
C PRO A 36 0.22 -26.91 -3.96
N LYS A 37 -0.02 -28.14 -3.50
CA LYS A 37 0.13 -28.52 -2.08
C LYS A 37 1.57 -28.71 -1.63
N LYS A 38 2.51 -28.76 -2.56
CA LYS A 38 3.95 -28.96 -2.30
C LYS A 38 4.78 -28.11 -3.25
N THR A 39 5.99 -27.79 -2.81
CA THR A 39 7.03 -27.16 -3.67
C THR A 39 7.30 -28.09 -4.87
N GLY A 40 6.92 -27.64 -6.06
CA GLY A 40 7.30 -28.24 -7.33
C GLY A 40 8.48 -27.48 -7.95
N GLN A 41 8.99 -27.97 -9.11
CA GLN A 41 9.94 -27.18 -9.86
C GLN A 41 9.27 -25.88 -10.30
N THR A 42 9.88 -24.75 -9.95
CA THR A 42 9.48 -23.42 -10.43
C THR A 42 9.75 -23.36 -11.92
N THR A 43 8.69 -23.39 -12.72
CA THR A 43 8.81 -23.10 -14.15
C THR A 43 9.08 -21.61 -14.27
N THR A 44 10.23 -21.23 -14.83
CA THR A 44 10.60 -19.83 -15.03
C THR A 44 9.78 -19.27 -16.21
N PHE A 45 8.56 -18.80 -15.93
CA PHE A 45 7.68 -18.20 -16.95
C PHE A 45 8.21 -16.86 -17.45
N PHE A 46 8.95 -16.14 -16.61
CA PHE A 46 9.48 -14.82 -16.89
C PHE A 46 10.98 -14.79 -16.55
N PRO A 47 11.85 -15.20 -17.50
CA PRO A 47 13.29 -15.30 -17.28
C PRO A 47 13.94 -13.95 -16.94
N GLU A 48 13.35 -12.83 -17.37
CA GLU A 48 13.79 -11.47 -17.05
C GLU A 48 13.66 -11.12 -15.57
N LEU A 49 12.72 -11.74 -14.86
CA LEU A 49 12.48 -11.53 -13.43
C LEU A 49 13.28 -12.47 -12.53
N LYS A 50 13.86 -13.53 -13.12
CA LYS A 50 14.66 -14.46 -12.35
C LYS A 50 15.91 -13.78 -11.82
N ASP A 51 16.22 -14.05 -10.55
CA ASP A 51 17.35 -13.45 -9.82
C ASP A 51 17.29 -11.91 -9.68
N ALA A 52 16.20 -11.25 -10.11
CA ALA A 52 16.00 -9.81 -9.95
C ALA A 52 15.83 -9.44 -8.47
N ILE A 53 16.18 -8.20 -8.14
CA ILE A 53 15.79 -7.58 -6.87
C ILE A 53 14.35 -7.08 -7.01
N PHE A 54 13.47 -7.46 -6.08
CA PHE A 54 12.13 -6.91 -5.97
C PHE A 54 12.11 -5.86 -4.87
N CYS A 55 11.78 -4.61 -5.22
CA CYS A 55 11.88 -3.47 -4.30
C CYS A 55 10.66 -2.55 -4.45
N GLY A 56 10.06 -2.19 -3.32
CA GLY A 56 8.97 -1.21 -3.23
C GLY A 56 9.46 0.24 -3.27
N HIS A 57 8.56 1.17 -2.96
CA HIS A 57 8.84 2.61 -2.97
C HIS A 57 9.55 3.10 -1.69
N ILE A 58 10.16 4.30 -1.77
CA ILE A 58 10.60 5.05 -0.57
C ILE A 58 9.36 5.45 0.25
N VAL A 59 9.56 5.64 1.57
CA VAL A 59 8.48 5.64 2.58
C VAL A 59 7.78 4.28 2.57
N THR A 60 8.61 3.26 2.70
CA THR A 60 8.23 1.85 2.56
C THR A 60 7.10 1.48 3.52
N ASP A 61 6.01 1.00 2.97
CA ASP A 61 4.84 0.52 3.71
C ASP A 61 4.71 -1.01 3.69
N LEU A 62 3.58 -1.51 4.14
CA LEU A 62 3.35 -2.94 4.25
C LEU A 62 3.17 -3.60 2.88
N ASP A 63 2.47 -2.96 1.91
CA ASP A 63 2.28 -3.55 0.59
C ASP A 63 3.59 -3.60 -0.21
N SER A 64 4.42 -2.57 -0.10
CA SER A 64 5.78 -2.56 -0.66
C SER A 64 6.65 -3.72 -0.16
N ILE A 65 6.61 -4.04 1.13
CA ILE A 65 7.40 -5.16 1.71
C ILE A 65 6.78 -6.51 1.38
N ALA A 66 5.45 -6.64 1.51
CA ALA A 66 4.75 -7.87 1.20
C ALA A 66 4.90 -8.25 -0.28
N GLY A 67 4.79 -7.25 -1.16
CA GLY A 67 5.02 -7.40 -2.57
C GLY A 67 6.45 -7.80 -2.92
N ALA A 68 7.44 -7.15 -2.31
CA ALA A 68 8.83 -7.51 -2.52
C ALA A 68 9.12 -8.96 -2.12
N ILE A 69 8.66 -9.40 -0.94
CA ILE A 69 8.84 -10.78 -0.46
C ILE A 69 8.03 -11.77 -1.31
N GLY A 70 6.76 -11.46 -1.58
CA GLY A 70 5.86 -12.31 -2.35
C GLY A 70 6.32 -12.49 -3.79
N ALA A 71 6.63 -11.41 -4.49
CA ALA A 71 7.09 -11.46 -5.86
C ALA A 71 8.48 -12.11 -5.98
N ALA A 72 9.42 -11.81 -5.08
CA ALA A 72 10.73 -12.46 -5.09
C ALA A 72 10.60 -13.98 -4.94
N ASN A 73 9.72 -14.48 -4.06
CA ASN A 73 9.48 -15.90 -3.90
C ASN A 73 8.78 -16.50 -5.15
N LEU A 74 7.80 -15.79 -5.73
CA LEU A 74 7.05 -16.24 -6.90
C LEU A 74 7.93 -16.36 -8.14
N TYR A 75 8.75 -15.35 -8.42
CA TYR A 75 9.54 -15.25 -9.65
C TYR A 75 10.99 -15.73 -9.50
N GLY A 76 11.40 -16.10 -8.29
CA GLY A 76 12.75 -16.61 -8.03
C GLY A 76 13.83 -15.53 -7.97
N GLY A 77 13.50 -14.41 -7.31
CA GLY A 77 14.41 -13.28 -7.09
C GLY A 77 14.76 -13.07 -5.62
N VAL A 78 15.14 -11.84 -5.27
CA VAL A 78 15.54 -11.44 -3.92
C VAL A 78 14.74 -10.22 -3.49
N PRO A 79 14.10 -10.23 -2.31
CA PRO A 79 13.38 -9.06 -1.82
C PRO A 79 14.35 -8.01 -1.26
N ALA A 80 14.00 -6.73 -1.43
CA ALA A 80 14.71 -5.60 -0.83
C ALA A 80 13.72 -4.55 -0.31
N ARG A 81 14.15 -3.74 0.65
CA ARG A 81 13.43 -2.55 1.10
C ARG A 81 14.05 -1.28 0.52
N ALA A 82 13.23 -0.30 0.23
CA ALA A 82 13.67 0.98 -0.31
C ALA A 82 14.01 2.02 0.77
N SER A 83 13.48 1.87 1.98
CA SER A 83 13.73 2.73 3.15
C SER A 83 13.42 1.99 4.46
N GLU A 84 13.48 2.69 5.59
CA GLU A 84 12.99 2.14 6.86
C GLU A 84 11.50 1.85 6.81
N ILE A 85 11.07 0.82 7.53
CA ILE A 85 9.68 0.37 7.60
C ILE A 85 8.93 1.01 8.77
N ASN A 86 7.62 0.95 8.73
CA ASN A 86 6.75 1.40 9.81
C ASN A 86 6.40 0.26 10.79
N THR A 87 5.79 0.58 11.94
CA THR A 87 5.45 -0.40 12.98
C THR A 87 4.34 -1.37 12.57
N GLU A 88 3.50 -1.04 11.60
CA GLU A 88 2.53 -1.97 11.00
C GLU A 88 3.27 -3.08 10.26
N THR A 89 4.25 -2.71 9.44
CA THR A 89 5.09 -3.66 8.70
C THR A 89 5.94 -4.53 9.63
N GLU A 90 6.52 -3.95 10.70
CA GLU A 90 7.22 -4.70 11.74
C GLU A 90 6.31 -5.74 12.38
N PHE A 91 5.10 -5.33 12.81
CA PHE A 91 4.10 -6.23 13.37
C PHE A 91 3.76 -7.37 12.41
N ALA A 92 3.51 -7.08 11.13
CA ALA A 92 3.12 -8.11 10.17
C ALA A 92 4.25 -9.10 9.89
N LEU A 93 5.50 -8.64 9.76
CA LEU A 93 6.67 -9.51 9.61
C LEU A 93 6.86 -10.42 10.81
N GLU A 94 6.78 -9.88 12.03
CA GLU A 94 6.89 -10.66 13.26
C GLU A 94 5.74 -11.68 13.38
N HIS A 95 4.50 -11.25 13.16
CA HIS A 95 3.32 -12.10 13.25
C HIS A 95 3.40 -13.32 12.33
N TRP A 96 3.91 -13.13 11.11
CA TRP A 96 4.03 -14.19 10.12
C TRP A 96 5.39 -14.89 10.12
N GLY A 97 6.30 -14.54 11.03
CA GLY A 97 7.61 -15.15 11.16
C GLY A 97 8.51 -14.96 9.95
N LEU A 98 8.46 -13.77 9.36
CA LEU A 98 9.29 -13.38 8.22
C LEU A 98 10.37 -12.39 8.65
N THR A 99 11.50 -12.43 7.96
CA THR A 99 12.63 -11.51 8.21
C THR A 99 12.51 -10.26 7.34
N LEU A 100 12.93 -9.13 7.90
CA LEU A 100 13.02 -7.86 7.17
C LEU A 100 14.01 -7.99 6.01
N PRO A 101 13.61 -7.64 4.77
CA PRO A 101 14.51 -7.61 3.64
C PRO A 101 15.66 -6.59 3.82
N PRO A 102 16.84 -6.87 3.26
CA PRO A 102 17.96 -5.93 3.30
C PRO A 102 17.66 -4.64 2.54
N PRO A 103 18.35 -3.54 2.84
CA PRO A 103 18.30 -2.32 2.03
C PRO A 103 18.73 -2.62 0.58
N VAL A 104 18.04 -2.03 -0.39
CA VAL A 104 18.36 -2.20 -1.81
C VAL A 104 19.78 -1.72 -2.14
N GLU A 105 20.26 -0.70 -1.43
CA GLU A 105 21.61 -0.16 -1.56
C GLU A 105 22.67 -1.22 -1.29
N ASP A 106 22.46 -2.09 -0.32
CA ASP A 106 23.44 -3.11 0.04
C ASP A 106 23.53 -4.19 -1.06
N LEU A 107 22.39 -4.63 -1.59
CA LEU A 107 22.37 -5.58 -2.71
C LEU A 107 23.01 -5.01 -3.98
N LEU A 108 22.77 -3.73 -4.28
CA LEU A 108 23.34 -3.07 -5.46
C LEU A 108 24.83 -2.72 -5.30
N LYS A 109 25.34 -2.58 -4.06
CA LYS A 109 26.80 -2.50 -3.83
C LYS A 109 27.50 -3.80 -4.17
N GLU A 110 26.88 -4.95 -3.87
CA GLU A 110 27.44 -6.26 -4.18
C GLU A 110 27.33 -6.61 -5.67
N ALA A 111 26.24 -6.19 -6.32
CA ALA A 111 25.95 -6.46 -7.72
C ALA A 111 25.33 -5.24 -8.41
N PRO A 112 26.14 -4.25 -8.86
CA PRO A 112 25.64 -2.97 -9.40
C PRO A 112 24.76 -3.08 -10.64
N ASP A 113 24.96 -4.10 -11.46
CA ASP A 113 24.21 -4.34 -12.71
C ASP A 113 23.01 -5.28 -12.52
N ARG A 114 22.68 -5.64 -11.27
CA ARG A 114 21.60 -6.58 -10.99
C ARG A 114 20.25 -5.99 -11.41
N SER A 115 19.45 -6.81 -12.07
CA SER A 115 18.09 -6.44 -12.50
C SER A 115 17.21 -6.12 -11.30
N VAL A 116 16.31 -5.13 -11.46
CA VAL A 116 15.35 -4.69 -10.43
C VAL A 116 13.93 -4.73 -11.00
N CYS A 117 13.02 -5.36 -10.30
CA CYS A 117 11.59 -5.26 -10.53
C CYS A 117 10.97 -4.37 -9.46
N LEU A 118 10.30 -3.31 -9.88
CA LEU A 118 9.58 -2.41 -8.99
C LEU A 118 8.26 -3.05 -8.59
N VAL A 119 7.90 -2.92 -7.31
CA VAL A 119 6.62 -3.38 -6.78
C VAL A 119 5.93 -2.23 -6.06
N ASP A 120 4.60 -2.10 -6.25
CA ASP A 120 3.76 -1.14 -5.56
C ASP A 120 3.99 0.33 -5.97
N PHE A 121 4.71 0.58 -7.04
CA PHE A 121 4.88 1.92 -7.61
C PHE A 121 5.51 1.88 -9.00
N GLN A 122 5.37 3.01 -9.72
CA GLN A 122 6.06 3.26 -10.99
C GLN A 122 6.53 4.72 -11.16
N GLN A 123 6.36 5.55 -10.11
CA GLN A 123 6.72 6.98 -10.14
C GLN A 123 8.20 7.18 -9.83
N GLN A 124 8.90 7.99 -10.64
CA GLN A 124 10.33 8.31 -10.41
C GLN A 124 10.59 8.99 -9.05
N SER A 125 9.63 9.78 -8.56
CA SER A 125 9.74 10.46 -7.27
C SER A 125 9.77 9.52 -6.07
N GLN A 126 9.27 8.29 -6.24
CA GLN A 126 9.22 7.25 -5.22
C GLN A 126 10.37 6.23 -5.35
N LEU A 127 11.18 6.35 -6.40
CA LEU A 127 12.30 5.44 -6.65
C LEU A 127 13.46 5.72 -5.70
N ASN A 128 13.99 4.66 -5.07
CA ASN A 128 15.24 4.78 -4.32
C ASN A 128 16.39 5.15 -5.25
N LYS A 129 17.16 6.18 -4.86
CA LYS A 129 18.22 6.77 -5.69
C LYS A 129 19.37 5.82 -6.03
N ALA A 130 19.52 4.74 -5.27
CA ALA A 130 20.53 3.72 -5.55
C ALA A 130 20.16 2.82 -6.74
N ILE A 131 18.89 2.80 -7.18
CA ILE A 131 18.43 1.98 -8.28
C ILE A 131 18.68 2.71 -9.61
N PRO A 132 19.62 2.22 -10.45
CA PRO A 132 19.80 2.80 -11.77
C PRO A 132 18.60 2.49 -12.67
N MET A 133 18.11 3.48 -13.42
CA MET A 133 16.97 3.31 -14.33
C MET A 133 17.18 2.17 -15.34
N GLY A 134 18.40 1.99 -15.81
CA GLY A 134 18.76 0.92 -16.76
C GLY A 134 18.69 -0.50 -16.19
N ASN A 135 18.64 -0.66 -14.86
CA ASN A 135 18.51 -1.96 -14.20
C ASN A 135 17.05 -2.41 -14.09
N ILE A 136 16.10 -1.53 -14.37
CA ILE A 136 14.68 -1.83 -14.21
C ILE A 136 14.22 -2.77 -15.32
N VAL A 137 13.74 -3.95 -14.95
CA VAL A 137 13.27 -5.00 -15.85
C VAL A 137 11.80 -5.34 -15.67
N GLY A 138 11.14 -4.78 -14.66
CA GLY A 138 9.72 -5.02 -14.43
C GLY A 138 9.08 -4.04 -13.48
N VAL A 139 7.74 -4.00 -13.55
CA VAL A 139 6.84 -3.26 -12.65
C VAL A 139 5.63 -4.13 -12.36
N ILE A 140 5.27 -4.26 -11.07
CA ILE A 140 4.02 -4.85 -10.60
C ILE A 140 3.37 -3.82 -9.69
N ASP A 141 2.18 -3.31 -10.07
CA ASP A 141 1.61 -2.13 -9.40
C ASP A 141 0.08 -2.08 -9.53
N HIS A 142 -0.55 -1.27 -8.70
CA HIS A 142 -1.98 -1.02 -8.72
C HIS A 142 -2.34 0.48 -8.81
N HIS A 143 -1.33 1.35 -8.83
CA HIS A 143 -1.51 2.80 -8.86
C HIS A 143 -1.82 3.34 -10.26
N ALA A 144 -2.47 4.51 -10.30
CA ALA A 144 -2.73 5.22 -11.53
C ALA A 144 -1.43 5.67 -12.23
N LEU A 145 -1.37 5.49 -13.54
CA LEU A 145 -0.28 5.99 -14.36
C LEU A 145 -0.38 7.52 -14.48
N GLN A 146 0.66 8.22 -14.07
CA GLN A 146 0.77 9.68 -14.14
C GLN A 146 1.99 10.08 -14.99
N SER A 147 2.16 11.38 -15.24
CA SER A 147 3.42 11.91 -15.78
C SER A 147 4.56 11.66 -14.76
N ASN A 148 5.78 11.45 -15.19
CA ASN A 148 6.95 11.10 -14.36
C ASN A 148 6.97 9.63 -13.89
N THR A 149 6.37 8.72 -14.65
CA THR A 149 6.66 7.30 -14.52
C THR A 149 8.11 7.00 -14.87
N ILE A 150 8.57 5.81 -14.49
CA ILE A 150 9.86 5.31 -14.97
C ILE A 150 9.90 5.32 -16.50
N VAL A 151 11.09 5.55 -17.05
CA VAL A 151 11.36 5.49 -18.48
C VAL A 151 12.40 4.42 -18.73
N THR A 152 12.12 3.52 -19.66
CA THR A 152 13.02 2.41 -20.00
C THR A 152 13.39 2.43 -21.48
N GLU A 153 14.63 2.03 -21.80
CA GLU A 153 15.11 1.93 -23.19
C GLU A 153 14.77 0.59 -23.84
N LYS A 154 14.34 -0.38 -23.03
CA LYS A 154 14.01 -1.75 -23.47
C LYS A 154 12.60 -2.10 -22.99
N PRO A 155 11.90 -3.01 -23.68
CA PRO A 155 10.68 -3.62 -23.14
C PRO A 155 10.95 -4.28 -21.78
N ILE A 156 10.05 -4.08 -20.84
CA ILE A 156 10.11 -4.66 -19.50
C ILE A 156 8.84 -5.44 -19.21
N PHE A 157 8.85 -6.27 -18.17
CA PHE A 157 7.65 -6.88 -17.63
C PHE A 157 6.76 -5.82 -16.96
N VAL A 158 5.46 -5.81 -17.29
CA VAL A 158 4.50 -4.87 -16.69
C VAL A 158 3.22 -5.63 -16.33
N ASP A 159 2.87 -5.63 -15.03
CA ASP A 159 1.60 -6.15 -14.51
C ASP A 159 0.98 -5.07 -13.63
N ILE A 160 0.14 -4.23 -14.21
CA ILE A 160 -0.56 -3.13 -13.53
C ILE A 160 -2.05 -3.39 -13.63
N ARG A 161 -2.72 -3.50 -12.47
CA ARG A 161 -4.16 -3.79 -12.40
C ARG A 161 -4.86 -2.78 -11.49
N PRO A 162 -6.09 -2.35 -11.83
CA PRO A 162 -6.86 -1.40 -11.03
C PRO A 162 -7.53 -2.11 -9.83
N TRP A 163 -6.72 -2.73 -8.96
CA TRP A 163 -7.14 -3.42 -7.75
C TRP A 163 -6.81 -2.60 -6.52
N GLY A 164 -7.39 -2.92 -5.39
CA GLY A 164 -7.23 -2.14 -4.16
C GLY A 164 -5.86 -2.27 -3.50
N CYS A 165 -5.10 -3.34 -3.83
CA CYS A 165 -3.77 -3.60 -3.28
C CYS A 165 -2.93 -4.41 -4.28
N MET A 166 -1.64 -4.11 -4.40
CA MET A 166 -0.74 -4.85 -5.28
C MET A 166 -0.50 -6.29 -4.78
N SER A 167 -0.53 -6.54 -3.47
CA SER A 167 -0.44 -7.89 -2.91
C SER A 167 -1.58 -8.80 -3.36
N SER A 168 -2.76 -8.26 -3.71
CA SER A 168 -3.83 -9.04 -4.36
C SER A 168 -3.38 -9.57 -5.72
N ILE A 169 -2.65 -8.77 -6.49
CA ILE A 169 -2.10 -9.17 -7.80
C ILE A 169 -1.11 -10.32 -7.63
N ILE A 170 -0.19 -10.19 -6.67
CA ILE A 170 0.80 -11.23 -6.38
C ILE A 170 0.13 -12.55 -5.96
N ALA A 171 -0.82 -12.50 -5.02
CA ALA A 171 -1.53 -13.70 -4.57
C ALA A 171 -2.31 -14.37 -5.70
N HIS A 172 -2.97 -13.58 -6.57
CA HIS A 172 -3.63 -14.09 -7.77
C HIS A 172 -2.62 -14.75 -8.73
N ASN A 173 -1.44 -14.16 -8.91
CA ASN A 173 -0.43 -14.71 -9.80
C ASN A 173 0.10 -16.06 -9.29
N TYR A 174 0.23 -16.25 -7.97
CA TYR A 174 0.54 -17.57 -7.41
C TYR A 174 -0.49 -18.62 -7.83
N ALA A 175 -1.79 -18.30 -7.71
CA ALA A 175 -2.86 -19.21 -8.07
C ALA A 175 -2.87 -19.51 -9.59
N THR A 176 -2.81 -18.48 -10.43
CA THR A 176 -2.90 -18.63 -11.89
C THR A 176 -1.67 -19.29 -12.52
N MET A 177 -0.49 -19.08 -11.93
CA MET A 177 0.75 -19.72 -12.38
C MET A 177 0.93 -21.12 -11.77
N GLY A 178 0.12 -21.51 -10.79
CA GLY A 178 0.23 -22.81 -10.12
C GLY A 178 1.55 -22.94 -9.34
N VAL A 179 2.04 -21.87 -8.73
CA VAL A 179 3.27 -21.86 -7.92
C VAL A 179 2.90 -22.06 -6.44
N PHE A 180 3.71 -22.83 -5.72
CA PHE A 180 3.51 -23.03 -4.29
C PHE A 180 3.65 -21.72 -3.52
N LEU A 181 2.63 -21.34 -2.78
CA LEU A 181 2.61 -20.17 -1.91
C LEU A 181 2.91 -20.59 -0.46
N PRO A 182 4.04 -20.21 0.13
CA PRO A 182 4.32 -20.44 1.55
C PRO A 182 3.27 -19.75 2.44
N LYS A 183 2.83 -20.43 3.50
CA LYS A 183 1.74 -19.91 4.37
C LYS A 183 2.08 -18.58 5.06
N ASN A 184 3.34 -18.40 5.45
CA ASN A 184 3.80 -17.16 6.05
C ASN A 184 3.78 -15.99 5.05
N ILE A 185 4.13 -16.24 3.78
CA ILE A 185 4.02 -15.23 2.71
C ILE A 185 2.54 -14.95 2.41
N ALA A 186 1.71 -15.99 2.34
CA ALA A 186 0.27 -15.81 2.18
C ALA A 186 -0.35 -14.93 3.27
N GLY A 187 0.07 -15.14 4.53
CA GLY A 187 -0.35 -14.31 5.65
C GLY A 187 0.12 -12.86 5.54
N LEU A 188 1.36 -12.63 5.11
CA LEU A 188 1.88 -11.28 4.89
C LEU A 188 1.13 -10.55 3.77
N LEU A 189 0.86 -11.22 2.64
CA LEU A 189 0.04 -10.67 1.56
C LEU A 189 -1.38 -10.34 2.04
N LEU A 190 -1.99 -11.23 2.85
CA LEU A 190 -3.29 -10.95 3.48
C LEU A 190 -3.23 -9.67 4.32
N SER A 191 -2.22 -9.53 5.17
CA SER A 191 -2.04 -8.34 6.00
C SER A 191 -1.92 -7.06 5.17
N ALA A 192 -1.19 -7.08 4.06
CA ALA A 192 -1.05 -5.94 3.15
C ALA A 192 -2.40 -5.56 2.51
N ILE A 193 -3.15 -6.55 2.03
CA ILE A 193 -4.48 -6.29 1.43
C ILE A 193 -5.43 -5.68 2.46
N LEU A 194 -5.46 -6.19 3.69
CA LEU A 194 -6.30 -5.62 4.75
C LEU A 194 -5.91 -4.18 5.09
N SER A 195 -4.62 -3.83 5.03
CA SER A 195 -4.14 -2.46 5.24
C SER A 195 -4.65 -1.51 4.16
N ASP A 196 -4.33 -1.77 2.90
CA ASP A 196 -4.62 -0.88 1.78
C ASP A 196 -6.11 -0.73 1.49
N THR A 197 -6.86 -1.79 1.73
CA THR A 197 -8.30 -1.79 1.52
C THR A 197 -9.09 -1.34 2.74
N LEU A 198 -8.44 -0.94 3.83
CA LEU A 198 -9.09 -0.60 5.10
C LEU A 198 -10.08 -1.68 5.53
N ASN A 199 -9.64 -2.93 5.57
CA ASN A 199 -10.49 -4.09 5.81
C ASN A 199 -11.65 -4.22 4.80
N LEU A 200 -11.34 -4.09 3.52
CA LEU A 200 -12.29 -4.14 2.39
C LEU A 200 -13.36 -3.02 2.41
N ARG A 201 -13.08 -1.90 3.10
CA ARG A 201 -14.00 -0.75 3.19
C ARG A 201 -13.52 0.47 2.41
N SER A 202 -12.29 0.44 1.87
CA SER A 202 -11.79 1.52 1.02
C SER A 202 -12.60 1.63 -0.27
N PRO A 203 -12.85 2.86 -0.78
CA PRO A 203 -13.50 3.04 -2.09
C PRO A 203 -12.66 2.49 -3.25
N THR A 204 -11.39 2.15 -3.02
CA THR A 204 -10.51 1.49 -4.00
C THR A 204 -10.64 -0.03 -3.98
N THR A 205 -11.29 -0.61 -2.97
CA THR A 205 -11.53 -2.06 -2.88
C THR A 205 -12.28 -2.58 -4.09
N THR A 206 -11.85 -3.71 -4.61
CA THR A 206 -12.50 -4.38 -5.74
C THR A 206 -12.95 -5.78 -5.36
N ALA A 207 -13.87 -6.36 -6.14
CA ALA A 207 -14.29 -7.75 -5.98
C ALA A 207 -13.13 -8.76 -6.09
N TRP A 208 -12.01 -8.38 -6.71
CA TRP A 208 -10.81 -9.21 -6.72
C TRP A 208 -10.11 -9.22 -5.37
N ASP A 209 -10.03 -8.08 -4.68
CA ASP A 209 -9.46 -8.03 -3.34
C ASP A 209 -10.26 -8.90 -2.37
N GLU A 210 -11.58 -8.83 -2.42
CA GLU A 210 -12.50 -9.63 -1.60
C GLU A 210 -12.29 -11.15 -1.83
N ARG A 211 -12.24 -11.58 -3.09
CA ARG A 211 -11.98 -12.98 -3.46
C ARG A 211 -10.60 -13.47 -2.99
N ILE A 212 -9.57 -12.64 -3.16
CA ILE A 212 -8.21 -12.97 -2.73
C ILE A 212 -8.11 -13.02 -1.21
N VAL A 213 -8.72 -12.08 -0.49
CA VAL A 213 -8.80 -12.12 0.98
C VAL A 213 -9.49 -13.42 1.43
N SER A 214 -10.65 -13.77 0.85
CA SER A 214 -11.35 -15.02 1.15
C SER A 214 -10.47 -16.24 0.89
N MET A 215 -9.75 -16.27 -0.23
CA MET A 215 -8.79 -17.33 -0.54
C MET A 215 -7.69 -17.44 0.53
N LEU A 216 -7.07 -16.31 0.88
CA LEU A 216 -5.92 -16.28 1.80
C LEU A 216 -6.33 -16.64 3.23
N VAL A 217 -7.48 -16.14 3.71
CA VAL A 217 -8.05 -16.49 5.03
C VAL A 217 -8.22 -17.99 5.16
N GLN A 218 -8.82 -18.64 4.17
CA GLN A 218 -9.01 -20.09 4.12
C GLN A 218 -7.66 -20.84 4.05
N TYR A 219 -6.76 -20.37 3.19
CA TYR A 219 -5.47 -21.03 2.96
C TYR A 219 -4.57 -21.00 4.18
N VAL A 220 -4.46 -19.85 4.83
CA VAL A 220 -3.65 -19.67 6.04
C VAL A 220 -4.32 -20.31 7.24
N GLY A 221 -5.65 -20.30 7.28
CA GLY A 221 -6.48 -20.81 8.37
C GLY A 221 -6.64 -19.76 9.49
N VAL A 222 -6.81 -18.49 9.12
CA VAL A 222 -7.12 -17.41 10.07
C VAL A 222 -8.51 -17.67 10.66
N LYS A 223 -8.60 -17.76 11.99
CA LYS A 223 -9.86 -18.05 12.68
C LYS A 223 -10.72 -16.79 12.89
N ASP A 224 -10.07 -15.69 13.12
CA ASP A 224 -10.70 -14.39 13.37
C ASP A 224 -9.90 -13.33 12.60
N VAL A 225 -10.42 -12.98 11.44
CA VAL A 225 -9.81 -12.00 10.55
C VAL A 225 -9.94 -10.58 11.11
N ASN A 226 -10.99 -10.30 11.89
CA ASN A 226 -11.17 -9.01 12.55
C ASN A 226 -10.16 -8.82 13.67
N GLU A 227 -9.85 -9.87 14.44
CA GLU A 227 -8.83 -9.79 15.48
C GLU A 227 -7.45 -9.50 14.85
N LEU A 228 -7.11 -10.16 13.75
CA LEU A 228 -5.87 -9.90 12.99
C LEU A 228 -5.82 -8.44 12.55
N ALA A 229 -6.85 -7.98 11.86
CA ALA A 229 -6.95 -6.62 11.36
C ALA A 229 -6.87 -5.58 12.50
N ALA A 230 -7.59 -5.80 13.60
CA ALA A 230 -7.56 -4.90 14.76
C ALA A 230 -6.17 -4.82 15.41
N LYS A 231 -5.42 -5.92 15.49
CA LYS A 231 -4.03 -5.92 15.99
C LYS A 231 -3.11 -5.11 15.07
N GLN A 232 -3.24 -5.31 13.77
CA GLN A 232 -2.45 -4.64 12.75
C GLN A 232 -2.70 -3.14 12.75
N PHE A 233 -3.96 -2.70 12.76
CA PHE A 233 -4.29 -1.28 12.80
C PHE A 233 -3.89 -0.59 14.11
N ARG A 234 -3.91 -1.30 15.25
CA ARG A 234 -3.30 -0.77 16.48
C ARG A 234 -1.80 -0.54 16.33
N ALA A 235 -1.08 -1.43 15.67
CA ALA A 235 0.34 -1.26 15.39
C ALA A 235 0.57 -0.04 14.46
N LYS A 236 -0.24 0.13 13.41
CA LYS A 236 -0.21 1.31 12.51
C LYS A 236 -0.43 2.61 13.30
N SER A 237 -1.44 2.67 14.14
CA SER A 237 -1.75 3.86 14.95
C SER A 237 -0.68 4.17 15.99
N HIS A 238 0.00 3.16 16.52
CA HIS A 238 1.13 3.38 17.41
C HIS A 238 2.27 4.12 16.72
N ALA A 239 2.57 3.80 15.45
CA ALA A 239 3.55 4.54 14.66
C ALA A 239 3.21 6.03 14.59
N LEU A 240 1.95 6.36 14.33
CA LEU A 240 1.50 7.75 14.24
C LEU A 240 1.72 8.52 15.55
N SER A 241 1.56 7.86 16.70
CA SER A 241 1.82 8.48 18.01
C SER A 241 3.28 8.86 18.21
N LEU A 242 4.20 8.14 17.59
CA LEU A 242 5.65 8.36 17.65
C LEU A 242 6.16 9.34 16.58
N MET A 243 5.37 9.58 15.53
CA MET A 243 5.77 10.48 14.44
C MET A 243 5.90 11.92 14.93
N THR A 244 6.92 12.62 14.42
CA THR A 244 7.02 14.07 14.64
C THR A 244 5.87 14.80 13.93
N PRO A 245 5.48 16.01 14.39
CA PRO A 245 4.52 16.84 13.68
C PRO A 245 4.91 17.07 12.21
N TYR A 246 6.20 17.27 11.94
CA TYR A 246 6.73 17.36 10.58
C TYR A 246 6.40 16.11 9.75
N ALA A 247 6.65 14.92 10.27
CA ALA A 247 6.39 13.67 9.56
C ALA A 247 4.88 13.46 9.32
N LEU A 248 4.02 13.82 10.27
CA LEU A 248 2.55 13.75 10.10
C LEU A 248 2.05 14.67 8.97
N VAL A 249 2.63 15.86 8.86
CA VAL A 249 2.19 16.85 7.85
C VAL A 249 2.80 16.56 6.48
N ASN A 250 4.05 16.11 6.42
CA ASN A 250 4.80 16.00 5.16
C ASN A 250 4.90 14.56 4.61
N GLY A 251 4.57 13.54 5.43
CA GLY A 251 4.80 12.13 5.07
C GLY A 251 4.04 11.67 3.82
N ASP A 252 2.77 12.03 3.68
CA ASP A 252 1.94 11.74 2.50
C ASP A 252 1.37 13.02 1.88
N MET A 253 2.14 14.09 1.86
CA MET A 253 1.69 15.36 1.33
C MET A 253 1.70 15.38 -0.20
N LYS A 254 0.55 15.67 -0.79
CA LYS A 254 0.35 15.89 -2.23
C LYS A 254 -0.06 17.34 -2.49
N GLN A 255 0.31 17.86 -3.65
CA GLN A 255 -0.08 19.22 -4.05
C GLN A 255 -1.04 19.16 -5.24
N PHE A 256 -2.11 19.94 -5.13
CA PHE A 256 -3.14 20.04 -6.15
C PHE A 256 -3.30 21.50 -6.58
N LYS A 257 -3.54 21.72 -7.87
CA LYS A 257 -3.83 23.07 -8.42
C LYS A 257 -5.30 23.12 -8.84
N PHE A 258 -5.97 24.17 -8.38
CA PHE A 258 -7.37 24.45 -8.70
C PHE A 258 -7.49 25.85 -9.30
N THR A 259 -8.12 25.96 -10.45
CA THR A 259 -8.42 27.26 -11.05
C THR A 259 -9.87 27.64 -10.73
N ASN A 260 -10.04 28.83 -10.14
CA ASN A 260 -11.37 29.42 -9.99
C ASN A 260 -11.64 30.26 -11.21
N ASP A 261 -12.47 29.74 -12.11
CA ASP A 261 -12.79 30.36 -13.39
C ASP A 261 -13.52 31.72 -13.22
N ALA A 262 -14.25 31.90 -12.12
CA ALA A 262 -15.00 33.14 -11.86
C ALA A 262 -14.08 34.35 -11.59
N VAL A 263 -12.88 34.09 -11.05
CA VAL A 263 -11.90 35.13 -10.72
C VAL A 263 -10.58 34.99 -11.49
N GLY A 264 -10.46 33.97 -12.34
CA GLY A 264 -9.26 33.69 -13.15
C GLY A 264 -8.00 33.40 -12.32
N LYS A 265 -8.16 32.92 -11.08
CA LYS A 265 -7.04 32.67 -10.17
C LYS A 265 -6.83 31.18 -9.94
N THR A 266 -5.57 30.73 -10.07
CA THR A 266 -5.16 29.37 -9.72
C THR A 266 -4.64 29.35 -8.29
N TYR A 267 -5.11 28.38 -7.51
CA TYR A 267 -4.69 28.10 -6.14
C TYR A 267 -3.94 26.79 -6.07
N THR A 268 -2.88 26.74 -5.27
CA THR A 268 -2.17 25.51 -4.94
C THR A 268 -2.51 25.09 -3.52
N VAL A 269 -2.98 23.88 -3.37
CA VAL A 269 -3.36 23.28 -2.08
C VAL A 269 -2.42 22.12 -1.78
N ALA A 270 -1.79 22.16 -0.61
CA ALA A 270 -1.11 20.99 -0.04
C ALA A 270 -2.13 20.17 0.77
N TYR A 271 -2.17 18.89 0.53
CA TYR A 271 -3.11 17.97 1.18
C TYR A 271 -2.37 16.74 1.69
N SER A 272 -2.54 16.45 2.97
CA SER A 272 -1.96 15.29 3.66
C SER A 272 -3.06 14.46 4.30
N VAL A 273 -2.81 13.15 4.45
CA VAL A 273 -3.73 12.22 5.08
C VAL A 273 -3.02 11.47 6.21
N VAL A 274 -3.71 11.34 7.33
CA VAL A 274 -3.32 10.52 8.47
C VAL A 274 -4.44 9.53 8.75
N GLU A 275 -4.23 8.28 8.40
CA GLU A 275 -5.16 7.19 8.70
C GLU A 275 -4.86 6.63 10.09
N THR A 276 -5.87 6.54 10.94
CA THR A 276 -5.70 6.13 12.34
C THR A 276 -6.90 5.36 12.87
N THR A 277 -6.68 4.49 13.84
CA THR A 277 -7.74 3.86 14.64
C THR A 277 -8.09 4.66 15.90
N ASP A 278 -7.35 5.75 16.16
CA ASP A 278 -7.57 6.66 17.29
C ASP A 278 -7.46 8.11 16.80
N ALA A 279 -8.52 8.57 16.14
CA ALA A 279 -8.62 9.93 15.65
C ALA A 279 -8.55 10.97 16.78
N ALA A 280 -9.07 10.64 17.95
CA ALA A 280 -9.05 11.54 19.10
C ALA A 280 -7.62 11.82 19.58
N ALA A 281 -6.76 10.79 19.64
CA ALA A 281 -5.35 10.95 20.00
C ALA A 281 -4.59 11.78 18.96
N SER A 282 -4.83 11.54 17.68
CA SER A 282 -4.22 12.32 16.58
C SER A 282 -4.66 13.79 16.61
N LEU A 283 -5.95 14.06 16.84
CA LEU A 283 -6.51 15.41 16.92
C LEU A 283 -6.07 16.16 18.19
N ALA A 284 -5.82 15.46 19.31
CA ALA A 284 -5.25 16.07 20.52
C ALA A 284 -3.89 16.73 20.26
N ARG A 285 -3.16 16.32 19.21
CA ARG A 285 -1.88 16.90 18.79
C ARG A 285 -2.02 18.11 17.86
N THR A 286 -3.22 18.63 17.64
CA THR A 286 -3.48 19.78 16.75
C THR A 286 -2.59 21.01 17.08
N ALA A 287 -2.31 21.26 18.37
CA ALA A 287 -1.45 22.35 18.79
C ALA A 287 0.01 22.23 18.30
N GLU A 288 0.48 21.01 18.06
CA GLU A 288 1.81 20.72 17.51
C GLU A 288 1.78 20.68 15.96
N ILE A 289 0.70 20.20 15.37
CA ILE A 289 0.52 20.00 13.93
C ILE A 289 0.34 21.33 13.19
N LEU A 290 -0.49 22.23 13.71
CA LEU A 290 -0.79 23.52 13.05
C LEU A 290 0.43 24.41 12.76
N PRO A 291 1.44 24.53 13.65
CA PRO A 291 2.68 25.24 13.34
C PRO A 291 3.41 24.66 12.12
N GLU A 292 3.47 23.33 11.99
CA GLU A 292 4.10 22.68 10.84
C GLU A 292 3.33 22.91 9.54
N MET A 293 2.01 22.86 9.57
CA MET A 293 1.18 23.22 8.41
C MET A 293 1.41 24.67 7.97
N ARG A 294 1.63 25.59 8.91
CA ARG A 294 2.01 26.97 8.60
C ARG A 294 3.42 27.07 8.02
N ALA A 295 4.35 26.26 8.53
CA ALA A 295 5.72 26.20 8.02
C ALA A 295 5.77 25.69 6.57
N VAL A 296 4.97 24.69 6.21
CA VAL A 296 4.81 24.22 4.82
C VAL A 296 4.45 25.38 3.89
N LYS A 297 3.48 26.20 4.27
CA LYS A 297 3.08 27.38 3.48
C LYS A 297 4.18 28.44 3.42
N ALA A 298 4.79 28.73 4.56
CA ALA A 298 5.80 29.79 4.66
C ALA A 298 7.10 29.47 3.90
N ASN A 299 7.45 28.18 3.84
CA ASN A 299 8.67 27.68 3.21
C ASN A 299 8.46 27.29 1.73
N ALA A 300 7.23 27.41 1.20
CA ALA A 300 6.97 27.16 -0.21
C ALA A 300 7.76 28.13 -1.10
N PRO A 301 8.33 27.65 -2.23
CA PRO A 301 9.04 28.51 -3.16
C PRO A 301 8.17 29.69 -3.64
N SER A 302 8.77 30.84 -3.82
CA SER A 302 8.03 32.06 -4.26
C SER A 302 7.41 31.91 -5.65
N ASP A 303 7.97 31.07 -6.50
CA ASP A 303 7.47 30.71 -7.83
C ASP A 303 6.43 29.58 -7.81
N ALA A 304 6.28 28.90 -6.67
CA ALA A 304 5.29 27.83 -6.45
C ALA A 304 4.65 27.95 -5.04
N PRO A 305 3.94 29.07 -4.75
CA PRO A 305 3.35 29.29 -3.43
C PRO A 305 2.24 28.29 -3.12
N ILE A 306 2.10 27.94 -1.84
CA ILE A 306 0.99 27.12 -1.32
C ILE A 306 -0.03 28.06 -0.66
N ASP A 307 -1.24 28.13 -1.21
CA ASP A 307 -2.32 28.98 -0.71
C ASP A 307 -2.98 28.41 0.53
N ALA A 308 -3.21 27.10 0.56
CA ALA A 308 -3.79 26.40 1.70
C ALA A 308 -3.09 25.06 1.95
N CYS A 309 -3.04 24.65 3.22
CA CYS A 309 -2.57 23.35 3.63
C CYS A 309 -3.68 22.65 4.43
N PHE A 310 -4.01 21.43 4.02
CA PHE A 310 -5.01 20.59 4.67
C PHE A 310 -4.35 19.32 5.21
N LEU A 311 -4.79 18.88 6.38
CA LEU A 311 -4.47 17.56 6.93
C LEU A 311 -5.78 16.86 7.29
N ALA A 312 -6.10 15.78 6.61
CA ALA A 312 -7.23 14.93 6.94
C ALA A 312 -6.79 13.87 7.95
N VAL A 313 -7.42 13.87 9.12
CA VAL A 313 -7.32 12.77 10.09
C VAL A 313 -8.49 11.83 9.82
N VAL A 314 -8.20 10.65 9.27
CA VAL A 314 -9.19 9.65 8.87
C VAL A 314 -9.29 8.59 9.94
N ASP A 315 -10.45 8.49 10.58
CA ASP A 315 -10.79 7.40 11.48
C ASP A 315 -11.20 6.19 10.63
N ILE A 316 -10.30 5.22 10.51
CA ILE A 316 -10.53 4.02 9.70
C ILE A 316 -11.47 3.01 10.36
N VAL A 317 -11.77 3.17 11.65
CA VAL A 317 -12.74 2.34 12.37
C VAL A 317 -14.16 2.82 12.10
N ASN A 318 -14.38 4.15 12.30
CA ASN A 318 -15.69 4.77 12.16
C ASN A 318 -15.98 5.27 10.75
N LEU A 319 -14.99 5.24 9.84
CA LEU A 319 -15.05 5.77 8.48
C LEU A 319 -15.46 7.25 8.46
N ASP A 320 -14.90 8.01 9.38
CA ASP A 320 -15.10 9.45 9.50
C ASP A 320 -13.78 10.20 9.32
N SER A 321 -13.83 11.45 8.93
CA SER A 321 -12.63 12.26 8.76
C SER A 321 -12.79 13.67 9.26
N THR A 322 -11.78 14.14 9.99
CA THR A 322 -11.69 15.51 10.46
C THR A 322 -10.59 16.23 9.70
N LEU A 323 -10.93 17.37 9.10
CA LEU A 323 -10.00 18.17 8.32
C LEU A 323 -9.42 19.31 9.16
N LEU A 324 -8.10 19.29 9.36
CA LEU A 324 -7.36 20.45 9.88
C LEU A 324 -7.02 21.37 8.71
N VAL A 325 -7.32 22.66 8.87
CA VAL A 325 -7.17 23.67 7.79
C VAL A 325 -6.20 24.76 8.20
N CYS A 326 -5.21 24.99 7.37
CA CYS A 326 -4.31 26.13 7.46
C CYS A 326 -4.37 26.96 6.16
N GLY A 327 -5.21 27.99 6.15
CA GLY A 327 -5.44 28.87 5.01
C GLY A 327 -5.76 30.30 5.46
N ARG A 328 -5.81 31.24 4.52
CA ARG A 328 -6.59 32.46 4.74
C ARG A 328 -8.05 32.12 4.43
N VAL A 329 -8.93 32.33 5.39
CA VAL A 329 -10.35 32.49 5.13
C VAL A 329 -10.51 33.96 4.75
N GLU A 330 -10.67 34.23 3.46
CA GLU A 330 -11.11 35.55 2.97
C GLU A 330 -12.61 35.48 2.79
#